data_8a75b3623feec8df2cea369a0123c820
#
_entry.id   8a75b3623feec8df2cea369a0123c820
#
_cell.length_a   1.000
_cell.length_b   1.000
_cell.length_c   1.000
_cell.angle_alpha   90.00
_cell.angle_beta   90.00
_cell.angle_gamma   90.00
#
_symmetry.space_group_name_H-M   'P 1'
#
loop_
_entity.id
_entity.type
_entity.pdbx_description
1 polymer ?
#
loop_
_entity_poly.entity_id
_entity_poly.type
_entity_poly.pdbx_seq_one_letter_code
_entity_poly.pdbx_strand_id
1 'polypeptide(L)'
;MRFPLSMTAGLAGYIARNKFRPRPEWQIDKSAHQDSANPFKILHGSVKGGVRRKHPMIERRFPIVLMLEPLHACNLTCTGCGRIREYENSITETLSLEQCLAAVDECGAPVVSICGGEPMLYPKLPELVRETLARNRHIYLCTNGMFMRKKLDSYKPDPRLFFNVHLDGMEKTHDLCVERDGVFREAIEGIKAAKAAGFKVCTNTTVYQQTDMNELAELFAFLEPFDLDGHMLSPAYGYSAVDDREIFMTRDDIHDKFAGIDKLAKRYKLNSTPVYLDFLKGERDLPCTAWGNPTYNVKGWKGPCYLITDAHYRTFEELMTRTDWESYGEGNDPRCEHCMVHCGYEPSAALGINGKLSDGFRMLEWVLR
;
A
#
# COMPACT_ATOMS: atom_id res chain seq x y z
N MET A 1 18.38 6.02 9.76
CA MET A 1 17.29 5.09 10.13
C MET A 1 16.05 5.46 9.31
N ARG A 2 15.54 4.52 8.51
CA ARG A 2 14.42 4.78 7.56
C ARG A 2 13.09 5.07 8.24
N PHE A 3 12.82 4.38 9.34
CA PHE A 3 11.60 4.58 10.12
C PHE A 3 11.94 4.89 11.59
N PRO A 4 11.09 5.63 12.29
CA PRO A 4 11.27 5.78 13.74
C PRO A 4 11.34 4.39 14.41
N LEU A 5 12.26 4.20 15.35
CA LEU A 5 12.38 2.93 16.10
C LEU A 5 11.05 2.52 16.72
N SER A 6 10.28 3.50 17.19
CA SER A 6 8.93 3.27 17.75
C SER A 6 7.97 2.66 16.73
N MET A 7 8.04 3.08 15.46
CA MET A 7 7.22 2.52 14.39
C MET A 7 7.61 1.07 14.11
N THR A 8 8.91 0.80 13.95
CA THR A 8 9.40 -0.55 13.65
C THR A 8 9.14 -1.51 14.78
N ALA A 9 9.45 -1.14 16.01
CA ALA A 9 9.18 -1.95 17.21
C ALA A 9 7.67 -2.14 17.42
N GLY A 10 6.88 -1.09 17.19
CA GLY A 10 5.42 -1.12 17.26
C GLY A 10 4.81 -2.10 16.28
N LEU A 11 5.26 -2.04 15.00
CA LEU A 11 4.77 -2.93 13.93
C LEU A 11 5.22 -4.37 14.17
N ALA A 12 6.49 -4.60 14.52
CA ALA A 12 6.99 -5.94 14.85
C ALA A 12 6.23 -6.55 16.03
N GLY A 13 6.01 -5.78 17.10
CA GLY A 13 5.20 -6.20 18.24
C GLY A 13 3.73 -6.45 17.89
N TYR A 14 3.14 -5.66 16.99
CA TYR A 14 1.78 -5.88 16.49
C TYR A 14 1.69 -7.18 15.70
N ILE A 15 2.61 -7.40 14.75
CA ILE A 15 2.68 -8.64 13.95
C ILE A 15 2.85 -9.85 14.86
N ALA A 16 3.80 -9.82 15.80
CA ALA A 16 4.05 -10.92 16.72
C ALA A 16 2.79 -11.23 17.55
N ARG A 17 2.17 -10.22 18.16
CA ARG A 17 0.93 -10.42 18.94
C ARG A 17 -0.18 -11.04 18.11
N ASN A 18 -0.38 -10.59 16.87
CA ASN A 18 -1.46 -11.10 16.03
C ASN A 18 -1.15 -12.50 15.48
N LYS A 19 0.10 -12.84 15.20
CA LYS A 19 0.50 -14.20 14.82
C LYS A 19 0.26 -15.23 15.93
N PHE A 20 0.42 -14.84 17.20
CA PHE A 20 0.39 -15.78 18.33
C PHE A 20 -0.86 -15.67 19.22
N ARG A 21 -1.78 -14.72 18.97
CA ARG A 21 -3.05 -14.66 19.70
C ARG A 21 -4.01 -15.79 19.27
N PRO A 22 -4.91 -16.26 20.16
CA PRO A 22 -6.03 -17.12 19.75
C PRO A 22 -6.86 -16.45 18.65
N ARG A 23 -7.33 -17.22 17.68
CA ARG A 23 -8.16 -16.68 16.58
C ARG A 23 -9.43 -16.05 17.15
N PRO A 24 -9.88 -14.88 16.68
CA PRO A 24 -11.24 -14.42 16.93
C PRO A 24 -12.24 -15.48 16.44
N GLU A 25 -13.39 -15.60 17.08
CA GLU A 25 -14.39 -16.63 16.72
C GLU A 25 -14.80 -16.59 15.24
N TRP A 26 -14.83 -15.41 14.63
CA TRP A 26 -15.13 -15.23 13.20
C TRP A 26 -14.03 -15.74 12.24
N GLN A 27 -12.81 -15.95 12.72
CA GLN A 27 -11.70 -16.55 11.93
C GLN A 27 -11.59 -18.08 12.12
N ILE A 28 -12.45 -18.68 12.94
CA ILE A 28 -12.47 -20.12 13.17
C ILE A 28 -13.39 -20.75 12.13
N ASP A 29 -12.82 -21.41 11.14
CA ASP A 29 -13.59 -22.19 10.17
C ASP A 29 -14.26 -23.37 10.89
N LYS A 30 -15.56 -23.27 11.08
CA LYS A 30 -16.37 -24.31 11.74
C LYS A 30 -16.49 -25.60 10.88
N SER A 31 -16.14 -25.52 9.58
CA SER A 31 -16.17 -26.70 8.68
C SER A 31 -14.95 -27.60 8.87
N ALA A 32 -13.82 -27.07 9.38
CA ALA A 32 -12.60 -27.84 9.62
C ALA A 32 -12.69 -28.84 10.79
N HIS A 33 -13.74 -28.77 11.60
CA HIS A 33 -13.90 -29.66 12.76
C HIS A 33 -14.46 -31.06 12.44
N GLN A 34 -14.93 -31.33 11.20
CA GLN A 34 -15.45 -32.64 10.84
C GLN A 34 -14.40 -33.64 10.35
N ASP A 35 -13.17 -33.19 9.98
CA ASP A 35 -12.13 -34.06 9.43
C ASP A 35 -10.90 -34.30 10.35
N SER A 36 -10.91 -33.83 11.59
CA SER A 36 -9.73 -33.86 12.48
C SER A 36 -9.59 -35.14 13.32
N ALA A 37 -10.08 -36.27 12.83
CA ALA A 37 -9.94 -37.57 13.56
C ALA A 37 -8.62 -38.33 13.32
N ASN A 38 -7.63 -37.74 12.60
CA ASN A 38 -6.36 -38.44 12.39
C ASN A 38 -5.13 -37.54 12.28
N PRO A 39 -4.35 -37.32 13.37
CA PRO A 39 -3.15 -36.47 13.36
C PRO A 39 -1.97 -37.07 12.57
N PHE A 40 -2.01 -38.33 12.10
CA PHE A 40 -0.90 -38.98 11.41
C PHE A 40 -0.95 -38.91 9.87
N LYS A 41 -1.97 -38.32 9.25
CA LYS A 41 -2.07 -38.23 7.78
C LYS A 41 -1.26 -37.09 7.13
N ILE A 42 -0.55 -36.30 7.92
CA ILE A 42 0.15 -35.10 7.42
C ILE A 42 1.56 -35.39 6.86
N LEU A 43 2.12 -36.61 7.06
CA LEU A 43 3.54 -36.89 6.80
C LEU A 43 3.87 -37.61 5.48
N HIS A 44 2.94 -38.15 4.73
CA HIS A 44 3.21 -38.82 3.46
C HIS A 44 2.15 -38.57 2.39
N GLY A 45 2.26 -37.45 1.69
CA GLY A 45 1.52 -37.15 0.46
C GLY A 45 2.49 -36.90 -0.70
N SER A 46 2.78 -37.97 -1.47
CA SER A 46 3.53 -37.86 -2.72
C SER A 46 2.74 -37.10 -3.77
N VAL A 47 3.39 -36.13 -4.43
CA VAL A 47 2.78 -35.19 -5.40
C VAL A 47 2.84 -35.80 -6.80
N LYS A 48 1.68 -36.08 -7.39
CA LYS A 48 1.48 -36.05 -8.85
C LYS A 48 0.14 -35.36 -9.13
N GLY A 49 0.19 -34.22 -9.85
CA GLY A 49 -0.97 -33.44 -10.25
C GLY A 49 -1.03 -32.08 -9.52
N GLY A 50 -0.99 -30.99 -10.31
CA GLY A 50 -0.80 -29.61 -9.87
C GLY A 50 -1.90 -29.04 -8.97
N VAL A 51 -1.94 -29.48 -7.73
CA VAL A 51 -2.71 -28.84 -6.65
C VAL A 51 -1.75 -27.96 -5.86
N ARG A 52 -1.90 -26.65 -5.97
CA ARG A 52 -1.16 -25.66 -5.18
C ARG A 52 -1.26 -26.02 -3.69
N ARG A 53 -0.12 -26.23 -3.04
CA ARG A 53 -0.04 -26.45 -1.59
C ARG A 53 -0.62 -25.23 -0.88
N LYS A 54 -1.67 -25.42 -0.07
CA LYS A 54 -2.09 -24.43 0.92
C LYS A 54 -0.91 -24.15 1.84
N HIS A 55 -0.44 -22.91 1.88
CA HIS A 55 0.67 -22.52 2.76
C HIS A 55 0.19 -22.54 4.22
N PRO A 56 0.79 -23.35 5.11
CA PRO A 56 0.31 -23.48 6.50
C PRO A 56 0.46 -22.21 7.33
N MET A 57 1.13 -21.18 6.82
CA MET A 57 1.37 -19.91 7.54
C MET A 57 0.32 -18.81 7.28
N ILE A 58 -0.65 -19.02 6.36
CA ILE A 58 -1.71 -18.02 6.05
C ILE A 58 -2.95 -18.23 6.95
N GLU A 59 -2.84 -18.94 8.03
CA GLU A 59 -3.99 -19.24 8.89
C GLU A 59 -4.59 -18.05 9.64
N ARG A 60 -3.90 -16.91 9.68
CA ARG A 60 -4.38 -15.71 10.39
C ARG A 60 -4.34 -14.49 9.50
N ARG A 61 -5.54 -13.97 9.17
CA ARG A 61 -5.71 -12.72 8.45
C ARG A 61 -5.90 -11.59 9.44
N PHE A 62 -5.02 -10.58 9.41
CA PHE A 62 -5.12 -9.36 10.20
C PHE A 62 -4.54 -8.17 9.43
N PRO A 63 -5.13 -6.98 9.54
CA PRO A 63 -4.72 -5.83 8.75
C PRO A 63 -3.37 -5.29 9.22
N ILE A 64 -2.57 -4.76 8.30
CA ILE A 64 -1.33 -4.04 8.57
C ILE A 64 -1.51 -2.55 8.27
N VAL A 65 -2.14 -2.24 7.15
CA VAL A 65 -2.43 -0.87 6.73
C VAL A 65 -3.90 -0.75 6.40
N LEU A 66 -4.61 0.20 7.02
CA LEU A 66 -5.92 0.61 6.53
C LEU A 66 -5.74 1.62 5.40
N MET A 67 -6.27 1.31 4.22
CA MET A 67 -6.43 2.26 3.11
C MET A 67 -7.74 3.00 3.33
N LEU A 68 -7.67 4.26 3.77
CA LEU A 68 -8.85 5.08 4.08
C LEU A 68 -9.04 6.13 2.99
N GLU A 69 -10.18 6.07 2.31
CA GLU A 69 -10.57 6.99 1.24
C GLU A 69 -11.75 7.87 1.72
N PRO A 70 -11.50 9.03 2.37
CA PRO A 70 -12.56 9.88 2.91
C PRO A 70 -13.46 10.48 1.82
N LEU A 71 -12.94 10.57 0.58
CA LEU A 71 -13.62 11.09 -0.59
C LEU A 71 -13.00 10.48 -1.87
N HIS A 72 -13.77 10.54 -2.96
CA HIS A 72 -13.28 10.16 -4.28
C HIS A 72 -12.90 11.36 -5.16
N ALA A 73 -13.34 12.59 -4.80
CA ALA A 73 -13.02 13.80 -5.55
C ALA A 73 -11.51 14.06 -5.60
N CYS A 74 -11.03 14.41 -6.78
CA CYS A 74 -9.65 14.83 -7.03
C CYS A 74 -9.63 16.08 -7.89
N ASN A 75 -8.55 16.86 -7.77
CA ASN A 75 -8.28 18.01 -8.62
C ASN A 75 -7.41 17.68 -9.84
N LEU A 76 -7.07 16.40 -10.04
CA LEU A 76 -6.29 15.85 -11.17
C LEU A 76 -7.00 14.67 -11.81
N THR A 77 -6.60 14.36 -13.05
CA THR A 77 -7.14 13.27 -13.88
C THR A 77 -6.07 12.28 -14.34
N CYS A 78 -5.03 12.06 -13.53
CA CYS A 78 -3.84 11.26 -13.86
C CYS A 78 -4.13 10.07 -14.78
N THR A 79 -3.31 9.88 -15.81
CA THR A 79 -3.50 8.92 -16.92
C THR A 79 -3.82 7.51 -16.44
N GLY A 80 -3.08 6.97 -15.49
CA GLY A 80 -3.26 5.60 -14.98
C GLY A 80 -4.20 5.47 -13.78
N CYS A 81 -4.88 6.54 -13.36
CA CYS A 81 -5.72 6.53 -12.16
C CYS A 81 -7.08 5.87 -12.42
N GLY A 82 -7.31 4.69 -11.84
CA GLY A 82 -8.62 4.04 -11.86
C GLY A 82 -9.66 4.69 -10.93
N ARG A 83 -9.22 5.38 -9.86
CA ARG A 83 -10.11 5.87 -8.81
C ARG A 83 -11.19 6.81 -9.30
N ILE A 84 -10.81 7.89 -9.94
CA ILE A 84 -11.77 8.89 -10.43
C ILE A 84 -12.70 8.32 -11.51
N ARG A 85 -12.26 7.29 -12.24
CA ARG A 85 -13.04 6.63 -13.30
C ARG A 85 -14.00 5.59 -12.73
N GLU A 86 -13.54 4.74 -11.80
CA GLU A 86 -14.38 3.72 -11.15
C GLU A 86 -15.49 4.33 -10.29
N TYR A 87 -15.26 5.51 -9.71
CA TYR A 87 -16.15 6.16 -8.76
C TYR A 87 -16.79 7.46 -9.29
N GLU A 88 -16.89 7.62 -10.61
CA GLU A 88 -17.49 8.80 -11.23
C GLU A 88 -18.88 9.12 -10.65
N ASN A 89 -19.71 8.11 -10.44
CA ASN A 89 -21.07 8.26 -9.90
C ASN A 89 -21.12 8.63 -8.42
N SER A 90 -20.00 8.57 -7.69
CA SER A 90 -19.90 8.92 -6.28
C SER A 90 -18.80 9.93 -5.99
N ILE A 91 -18.34 10.64 -7.04
CA ILE A 91 -17.22 11.58 -6.94
C ILE A 91 -17.47 12.71 -5.95
N THR A 92 -18.71 13.08 -5.71
CA THR A 92 -19.12 14.14 -4.77
C THR A 92 -19.40 13.62 -3.36
N GLU A 93 -19.42 12.31 -3.16
CA GLU A 93 -19.69 11.73 -1.86
C GLU A 93 -18.45 11.83 -0.96
N THR A 94 -18.68 12.07 0.34
CA THR A 94 -17.64 12.13 1.36
C THR A 94 -18.07 11.38 2.61
N LEU A 95 -17.12 10.75 3.29
CA LEU A 95 -17.33 10.19 4.63
C LEU A 95 -17.46 11.31 5.67
N SER A 96 -18.25 11.10 6.71
CA SER A 96 -18.14 11.93 7.90
C SER A 96 -16.86 11.62 8.67
N LEU A 97 -16.44 12.52 9.55
CA LEU A 97 -15.29 12.28 10.44
C LEU A 97 -15.50 11.04 11.30
N GLU A 98 -16.73 10.87 11.81
CA GLU A 98 -17.13 9.75 12.66
C GLU A 98 -17.02 8.42 11.91
N GLN A 99 -17.45 8.36 10.64
CA GLN A 99 -17.30 7.16 9.80
C GLN A 99 -15.84 6.81 9.56
N CYS A 100 -14.99 7.80 9.27
CA CYS A 100 -13.56 7.59 9.11
C CYS A 100 -12.93 7.02 10.40
N LEU A 101 -13.25 7.60 11.55
CA LEU A 101 -12.69 7.18 12.83
C LEU A 101 -13.23 5.81 13.27
N ALA A 102 -14.51 5.52 13.01
CA ALA A 102 -15.09 4.20 13.25
C ALA A 102 -14.37 3.13 12.43
N ALA A 103 -14.05 3.39 11.16
CA ALA A 103 -13.28 2.46 10.33
C ALA A 103 -11.84 2.26 10.86
N VAL A 104 -11.18 3.31 11.36
CA VAL A 104 -9.86 3.21 12.01
C VAL A 104 -9.92 2.32 13.25
N ASP A 105 -10.96 2.48 14.08
CA ASP A 105 -11.14 1.72 15.32
C ASP A 105 -11.52 0.26 15.02
N GLU A 106 -12.43 0.02 14.09
CA GLU A 106 -12.91 -1.30 13.70
C GLU A 106 -11.80 -2.14 13.05
N CYS A 107 -11.03 -1.56 12.13
CA CYS A 107 -9.90 -2.21 11.48
C CYS A 107 -8.76 -2.53 12.45
N GLY A 108 -8.44 -1.59 13.32
CA GLY A 108 -7.36 -1.74 14.29
C GLY A 108 -5.94 -1.80 13.71
N ALA A 109 -5.77 -1.53 12.40
CA ALA A 109 -4.46 -1.52 11.73
C ALA A 109 -3.50 -0.51 12.39
N PRO A 110 -2.21 -0.83 12.55
CA PRO A 110 -1.22 0.07 13.13
C PRO A 110 -0.89 1.28 12.24
N VAL A 111 -1.13 1.14 10.93
CA VAL A 111 -0.88 2.18 9.94
C VAL A 111 -2.18 2.53 9.23
N VAL A 112 -2.39 3.81 8.97
CA VAL A 112 -3.51 4.34 8.17
C VAL A 112 -2.93 5.11 7.00
N SER A 113 -3.20 4.65 5.78
CA SER A 113 -2.92 5.38 4.55
C SER A 113 -4.18 6.17 4.20
N ILE A 114 -4.15 7.49 4.42
CA ILE A 114 -5.25 8.38 4.02
C ILE A 114 -5.03 8.73 2.55
N CYS A 115 -5.92 8.27 1.70
CA CYS A 115 -5.84 8.35 0.25
C CYS A 115 -7.23 8.62 -0.37
N GLY A 116 -7.55 8.06 -1.52
CA GLY A 116 -8.82 8.24 -2.24
C GLY A 116 -8.60 9.07 -3.50
N GLY A 117 -9.36 10.14 -3.72
CA GLY A 117 -9.05 11.20 -4.69
C GLY A 117 -7.86 12.03 -4.20
N GLU A 118 -8.07 13.32 -3.94
CA GLU A 118 -7.06 14.14 -3.25
C GLU A 118 -7.49 14.38 -1.78
N PRO A 119 -6.85 13.75 -0.80
CA PRO A 119 -7.25 13.87 0.60
C PRO A 119 -7.25 15.33 1.11
N MET A 120 -6.38 16.16 0.59
CA MET A 120 -6.35 17.57 0.99
C MET A 120 -7.60 18.37 0.57
N LEU A 121 -8.48 17.80 -0.25
CA LEU A 121 -9.81 18.37 -0.51
C LEU A 121 -10.82 18.03 0.60
N TYR A 122 -10.55 17.02 1.44
CA TYR A 122 -11.45 16.64 2.51
C TYR A 122 -11.49 17.71 3.62
N PRO A 123 -12.66 18.33 3.90
CA PRO A 123 -12.73 19.50 4.80
C PRO A 123 -12.30 19.18 6.24
N LYS A 124 -12.51 17.93 6.70
CA LYS A 124 -12.19 17.47 8.05
C LYS A 124 -10.85 16.76 8.16
N LEU A 125 -9.98 16.89 7.15
CA LEU A 125 -8.68 16.21 7.13
C LEU A 125 -7.79 16.54 8.34
N PRO A 126 -7.64 17.81 8.78
CA PRO A 126 -6.82 18.12 9.95
C PRO A 126 -7.31 17.43 11.23
N GLU A 127 -8.64 17.39 11.43
CA GLU A 127 -9.26 16.70 12.55
C GLU A 127 -9.06 15.18 12.45
N LEU A 128 -9.24 14.60 11.26
CA LEU A 128 -9.01 13.18 11.01
C LEU A 128 -7.58 12.78 11.33
N VAL A 129 -6.59 13.55 10.88
CA VAL A 129 -5.18 13.33 11.18
C VAL A 129 -4.92 13.37 12.69
N ARG A 130 -5.38 14.43 13.38
CA ARG A 130 -5.21 14.59 14.82
C ARG A 130 -5.80 13.42 15.62
N GLU A 131 -7.05 13.06 15.31
CA GLU A 131 -7.76 11.99 16.01
C GLU A 131 -7.18 10.59 15.72
N THR A 132 -6.64 10.38 14.52
CA THR A 132 -5.96 9.13 14.14
C THR A 132 -4.61 9.01 14.88
N LEU A 133 -3.84 10.10 15.00
CA LEU A 133 -2.62 10.15 15.80
C LEU A 133 -2.90 9.91 17.30
N ALA A 134 -4.00 10.46 17.83
CA ALA A 134 -4.43 10.23 19.21
C ALA A 134 -4.74 8.74 19.50
N ARG A 135 -5.11 7.97 18.48
CA ARG A 135 -5.30 6.51 18.52
C ARG A 135 -4.00 5.72 18.38
N ASN A 136 -2.84 6.38 18.47
CA ASN A 136 -1.50 5.77 18.32
C ASN A 136 -1.32 5.07 16.94
N ARG A 137 -1.91 5.61 15.88
CA ARG A 137 -1.69 5.11 14.52
C ARG A 137 -0.59 5.90 13.83
N HIS A 138 0.15 5.24 12.94
CA HIS A 138 1.01 5.91 11.98
C HIS A 138 0.18 6.30 10.76
N ILE A 139 0.46 7.46 10.17
CA ILE A 139 -0.30 7.99 9.03
C ILE A 139 0.63 8.21 7.85
N TYR A 140 0.26 7.65 6.70
CA TYR A 140 0.71 8.09 5.39
C TYR A 140 -0.40 8.92 4.77
N LEU A 141 -0.22 10.23 4.66
CA LEU A 141 -1.14 11.13 3.98
C LEU A 141 -0.70 11.24 2.52
N CYS A 142 -1.38 10.47 1.65
CA CYS A 142 -1.07 10.41 0.22
C CYS A 142 -1.66 11.63 -0.48
N THR A 143 -0.85 12.41 -1.18
CA THR A 143 -1.29 13.66 -1.82
C THR A 143 -0.51 13.93 -3.11
N ASN A 144 -1.15 14.63 -4.05
CA ASN A 144 -0.46 15.18 -5.23
C ASN A 144 0.40 16.42 -4.91
N GLY A 145 0.40 16.90 -3.68
CA GLY A 145 1.24 17.98 -3.20
C GLY A 145 0.74 19.39 -3.49
N MET A 146 -0.20 19.59 -4.40
CA MET A 146 -0.64 20.93 -4.84
C MET A 146 -1.19 21.82 -3.73
N PHE A 147 -1.78 21.24 -2.69
CA PHE A 147 -2.35 21.99 -1.58
C PHE A 147 -1.46 22.01 -0.33
N MET A 148 -0.33 21.30 -0.32
CA MET A 148 0.53 21.17 0.86
C MET A 148 0.92 22.53 1.43
N ARG A 149 1.58 23.37 0.63
CA ARG A 149 2.04 24.69 1.08
C ARG A 149 0.94 25.56 1.69
N LYS A 150 -0.28 25.51 1.14
CA LYS A 150 -1.43 26.32 1.59
C LYS A 150 -2.09 25.78 2.87
N LYS A 151 -1.98 24.47 3.12
CA LYS A 151 -2.71 23.81 4.22
C LYS A 151 -1.80 23.32 5.35
N LEU A 152 -0.49 23.48 5.21
CA LEU A 152 0.49 22.95 6.14
C LEU A 152 0.28 23.44 7.58
N ASP A 153 -0.09 24.70 7.77
CA ASP A 153 -0.36 25.32 9.08
C ASP A 153 -1.52 24.64 9.86
N SER A 154 -2.35 23.88 9.17
CA SER A 154 -3.45 23.11 9.79
C SER A 154 -2.96 21.83 10.50
N TYR A 155 -1.70 21.48 10.36
CA TYR A 155 -1.10 20.28 10.94
C TYR A 155 0.04 20.63 11.90
N LYS A 156 0.39 19.67 12.77
CA LYS A 156 1.58 19.76 13.60
C LYS A 156 2.52 18.60 13.24
N PRO A 157 3.83 18.83 13.20
CA PRO A 157 4.80 17.75 13.02
C PRO A 157 4.63 16.69 14.12
N ASP A 158 4.53 15.44 13.69
CA ASP A 158 4.51 14.27 14.57
C ASP A 158 5.37 13.17 13.89
N PRO A 159 6.22 12.43 14.62
CA PRO A 159 7.06 11.40 14.03
C PRO A 159 6.26 10.24 13.38
N ARG A 160 4.96 10.18 13.61
CA ARG A 160 4.04 9.19 13.05
C ARG A 160 3.24 9.72 11.86
N LEU A 161 3.38 10.99 11.49
CA LEU A 161 2.71 11.60 10.32
C LEU A 161 3.72 11.80 9.19
N PHE A 162 3.47 11.11 8.08
CA PHE A 162 4.24 11.22 6.84
C PHE A 162 3.35 11.79 5.73
N PHE A 163 3.78 12.88 5.11
CA PHE A 163 3.25 13.28 3.81
C PHE A 163 3.87 12.39 2.75
N ASN A 164 3.06 11.68 1.99
CA ASN A 164 3.49 10.79 0.92
C ASN A 164 3.10 11.42 -0.42
N VAL A 165 4.07 12.11 -1.03
CA VAL A 165 3.82 12.97 -2.19
C VAL A 165 4.01 12.19 -3.49
N HIS A 166 3.02 12.23 -4.37
CA HIS A 166 3.06 11.58 -5.66
C HIS A 166 3.99 12.31 -6.63
N LEU A 167 5.01 11.61 -7.15
CA LEU A 167 5.95 12.10 -8.17
C LEU A 167 6.37 10.94 -9.07
N ASP A 168 6.06 10.98 -10.38
CA ASP A 168 6.30 9.89 -11.33
C ASP A 168 7.51 10.11 -12.26
N GLY A 169 8.23 11.21 -12.11
CA GLY A 169 9.40 11.58 -12.89
C GLY A 169 9.79 13.04 -12.65
N MET A 170 10.68 13.56 -13.47
CA MET A 170 11.01 14.99 -13.50
C MET A 170 9.82 15.80 -14.04
N GLU A 171 9.89 17.12 -13.99
CA GLU A 171 8.77 18.04 -14.24
C GLU A 171 7.95 17.69 -15.47
N LYS A 172 8.61 17.48 -16.61
CA LYS A 172 7.92 17.20 -17.88
C LYS A 172 7.16 15.87 -17.82
N THR A 173 7.79 14.82 -17.31
CA THR A 173 7.21 13.49 -17.22
C THR A 173 6.10 13.45 -16.18
N HIS A 174 6.33 14.05 -15.01
CA HIS A 174 5.32 14.09 -13.95
C HIS A 174 4.05 14.84 -14.41
N ASP A 175 4.21 16.06 -14.96
CA ASP A 175 3.09 16.89 -15.39
C ASP A 175 2.30 16.19 -16.53
N LEU A 176 2.98 15.44 -17.41
CA LEU A 176 2.32 14.60 -18.41
C LEU A 176 1.50 13.47 -17.76
N CYS A 177 2.08 12.74 -16.79
CA CYS A 177 1.39 11.64 -16.10
C CYS A 177 0.15 12.10 -15.33
N VAL A 178 0.19 13.30 -14.76
CA VAL A 178 -0.94 13.88 -14.00
C VAL A 178 -1.88 14.73 -14.85
N GLU A 179 -1.63 14.81 -16.18
CA GLU A 179 -2.43 15.54 -17.18
C GLU A 179 -2.59 17.03 -16.85
N ARG A 180 -1.58 17.64 -16.22
CA ARG A 180 -1.64 19.05 -15.83
C ARG A 180 -0.27 19.66 -15.62
N ASP A 181 0.01 20.77 -16.34
CA ASP A 181 1.24 21.53 -16.18
C ASP A 181 1.36 22.20 -14.81
N GLY A 182 2.59 22.23 -14.27
CA GLY A 182 2.98 22.95 -13.07
C GLY A 182 2.70 22.20 -11.76
N VAL A 183 2.17 20.96 -11.82
CA VAL A 183 1.93 20.13 -10.62
C VAL A 183 3.24 19.76 -9.95
N PHE A 184 4.26 19.37 -10.72
CA PHE A 184 5.59 19.09 -10.19
C PHE A 184 6.13 20.24 -9.36
N ARG A 185 6.10 21.45 -9.89
CA ARG A 185 6.61 22.64 -9.18
C ARG A 185 5.86 22.90 -7.88
N GLU A 186 4.53 22.82 -7.88
CA GLU A 186 3.73 22.98 -6.66
C GLU A 186 4.02 21.90 -5.64
N ALA A 187 4.18 20.63 -6.06
CA ALA A 187 4.54 19.51 -5.20
C ALA A 187 5.93 19.72 -4.57
N ILE A 188 6.94 20.14 -5.34
CA ILE A 188 8.29 20.44 -4.84
C ILE A 188 8.28 21.57 -3.82
N GLU A 189 7.55 22.67 -4.08
CA GLU A 189 7.42 23.75 -3.11
C GLU A 189 6.67 23.31 -1.84
N GLY A 190 5.68 22.42 -1.97
CA GLY A 190 5.02 21.76 -0.83
C GLY A 190 5.98 20.91 0.00
N ILE A 191 6.80 20.09 -0.65
CA ILE A 191 7.85 19.27 -0.02
C ILE A 191 8.83 20.14 0.76
N LYS A 192 9.39 21.18 0.12
CA LYS A 192 10.31 22.12 0.77
C LYS A 192 9.70 22.77 2.00
N ALA A 193 8.47 23.27 1.90
CA ALA A 193 7.77 23.89 3.01
C ALA A 193 7.54 22.90 4.16
N ALA A 194 7.11 21.68 3.85
CA ALA A 194 6.87 20.65 4.85
C ALA A 194 8.17 20.23 5.57
N LYS A 195 9.26 20.03 4.84
CA LYS A 195 10.57 19.72 5.44
C LYS A 195 11.09 20.86 6.31
N ALA A 196 10.97 22.11 5.84
CA ALA A 196 11.35 23.30 6.62
C ALA A 196 10.54 23.45 7.92
N ALA A 197 9.27 23.04 7.90
CA ALA A 197 8.39 23.01 9.08
C ALA A 197 8.60 21.77 9.99
N GLY A 198 9.52 20.86 9.65
CA GLY A 198 9.88 19.69 10.47
C GLY A 198 8.98 18.46 10.26
N PHE A 199 8.18 18.44 9.21
CA PHE A 199 7.38 17.25 8.87
C PHE A 199 8.21 16.13 8.25
N LYS A 200 7.72 14.90 8.40
CA LYS A 200 8.18 13.73 7.66
C LYS A 200 7.57 13.73 6.27
N VAL A 201 8.42 13.55 5.25
CA VAL A 201 7.98 13.56 3.83
C VAL A 201 8.61 12.38 3.10
N CYS A 202 7.77 11.58 2.46
CA CYS A 202 8.15 10.54 1.50
C CYS A 202 7.62 10.90 0.11
N THR A 203 8.15 10.26 -0.92
CA THR A 203 7.54 10.26 -2.25
C THR A 203 6.95 8.91 -2.60
N ASN A 204 5.93 8.91 -3.45
CA ASN A 204 5.34 7.73 -4.04
C ASN A 204 5.39 7.85 -5.56
N THR A 205 6.00 6.87 -6.21
CA THR A 205 6.18 6.82 -7.67
C THR A 205 5.50 5.60 -8.23
N THR A 206 4.62 5.81 -9.20
CA THR A 206 4.02 4.75 -10.00
C THR A 206 4.89 4.51 -11.22
N VAL A 207 5.33 3.28 -11.41
CA VAL A 207 6.18 2.88 -12.53
C VAL A 207 5.30 2.30 -13.63
N TYR A 208 5.27 2.96 -14.79
CA TYR A 208 4.55 2.57 -15.99
C TYR A 208 5.49 1.93 -17.02
N GLN A 209 4.92 1.41 -18.13
CA GLN A 209 5.71 0.88 -19.24
C GLN A 209 6.71 1.90 -19.80
N GLN A 210 6.30 3.16 -19.92
CA GLN A 210 7.12 4.25 -20.48
C GLN A 210 8.07 4.89 -19.46
N THR A 211 7.98 4.54 -18.15
CA THR A 211 8.86 5.12 -17.14
C THR A 211 10.32 4.82 -17.44
N ASP A 212 11.15 5.85 -17.53
CA ASP A 212 12.61 5.70 -17.62
C ASP A 212 13.20 5.60 -16.21
N MET A 213 13.82 4.47 -15.89
CA MET A 213 14.44 4.24 -14.60
C MET A 213 15.69 5.12 -14.37
N ASN A 214 16.31 5.66 -15.43
CA ASN A 214 17.37 6.65 -15.29
C ASN A 214 16.81 8.01 -14.89
N GLU A 215 15.69 8.42 -15.46
CA GLU A 215 14.99 9.65 -15.04
C GLU A 215 14.54 9.55 -13.57
N LEU A 216 14.10 8.37 -13.09
CA LEU A 216 13.82 8.17 -11.67
C LEU A 216 15.08 8.33 -10.80
N ALA A 217 16.25 7.89 -11.28
CA ALA A 217 17.50 8.14 -10.59
C ALA A 217 17.84 9.64 -10.55
N GLU A 218 17.57 10.39 -11.62
CA GLU A 218 17.68 11.84 -11.68
C GLU A 218 16.72 12.52 -10.70
N LEU A 219 15.47 12.08 -10.65
CA LEU A 219 14.47 12.59 -9.70
C LEU A 219 14.96 12.41 -8.25
N PHE A 220 15.46 11.23 -7.90
CA PHE A 220 15.93 10.97 -6.54
C PHE A 220 17.20 11.78 -6.21
N ALA A 221 18.09 11.97 -7.18
CA ALA A 221 19.25 12.86 -7.02
C ALA A 221 18.81 14.33 -6.83
N PHE A 222 17.82 14.78 -7.58
CA PHE A 222 17.22 16.12 -7.43
C PHE A 222 16.57 16.31 -6.05
N LEU A 223 15.96 15.25 -5.49
CA LEU A 223 15.28 15.29 -4.19
C LEU A 223 16.24 15.11 -3.00
N GLU A 224 17.46 14.58 -3.22
CA GLU A 224 18.42 14.29 -2.15
C GLU A 224 18.72 15.48 -1.22
N PRO A 225 18.90 16.75 -1.73
CA PRO A 225 19.12 17.91 -0.87
C PRO A 225 17.96 18.25 0.08
N PHE A 226 16.76 17.72 -0.14
CA PHE A 226 15.60 17.99 0.72
C PHE A 226 15.52 17.04 1.91
N ASP A 227 16.45 16.08 2.03
CA ASP A 227 16.50 15.06 3.12
C ASP A 227 15.16 14.39 3.37
N LEU A 228 14.59 13.78 2.33
CA LEU A 228 13.33 13.06 2.43
C LEU A 228 13.46 11.81 3.30
N ASP A 229 12.35 11.41 3.87
CA ASP A 229 12.27 10.24 4.77
C ASP A 229 12.15 8.91 3.99
N GLY A 230 12.04 8.97 2.67
CA GLY A 230 12.15 7.83 1.77
C GLY A 230 11.36 7.98 0.48
N HIS A 231 11.53 6.98 -0.39
CA HIS A 231 10.88 6.89 -1.69
C HIS A 231 10.16 5.54 -1.80
N MET A 232 8.88 5.56 -2.13
CA MET A 232 8.09 4.37 -2.42
C MET A 232 7.95 4.20 -3.92
N LEU A 233 8.18 3.00 -4.42
CA LEU A 233 8.04 2.62 -5.82
C LEU A 233 7.05 1.49 -5.95
N SER A 234 6.17 1.55 -6.94
CA SER A 234 5.25 0.46 -7.25
C SER A 234 4.96 0.42 -8.75
N PRO A 235 4.92 -0.76 -9.38
CA PRO A 235 4.39 -0.87 -10.73
C PRO A 235 2.93 -0.45 -10.76
N ALA A 236 2.50 0.12 -11.90
CA ALA A 236 1.12 0.50 -12.13
C ALA A 236 0.21 -0.73 -12.17
N TYR A 237 -1.03 -0.57 -11.71
CA TYR A 237 -2.08 -1.58 -11.86
C TYR A 237 -2.96 -1.27 -13.07
N GLY A 238 -3.20 -2.29 -13.90
CA GLY A 238 -4.01 -2.16 -15.11
C GLY A 238 -5.51 -2.10 -14.83
N TYR A 239 -6.01 -1.00 -14.30
CA TYR A 239 -7.43 -0.79 -14.07
C TYR A 239 -8.25 -0.95 -15.35
N SER A 240 -9.36 -1.69 -15.28
CA SER A 240 -10.27 -1.88 -16.41
C SER A 240 -10.94 -0.58 -16.87
N ALA A 241 -11.06 0.39 -15.98
CA ALA A 241 -11.62 1.70 -16.25
C ALA A 241 -10.65 2.68 -16.95
N VAL A 242 -9.40 2.27 -17.21
CA VAL A 242 -8.41 3.06 -17.95
C VAL A 242 -8.30 2.51 -19.36
N ASP A 243 -8.61 3.34 -20.36
CA ASP A 243 -8.67 2.92 -21.78
C ASP A 243 -7.30 2.62 -22.37
N ASP A 244 -6.28 3.45 -22.05
CA ASP A 244 -4.91 3.25 -22.50
C ASP A 244 -4.28 2.05 -21.78
N ARG A 245 -4.27 0.91 -22.46
CA ARG A 245 -3.73 -0.35 -21.93
C ARG A 245 -2.22 -0.46 -22.13
N GLU A 246 -1.63 0.31 -23.02
CA GLU A 246 -0.21 0.24 -23.37
C GLU A 246 0.71 0.82 -22.28
N ILE A 247 0.14 1.59 -21.37
CA ILE A 247 0.90 2.13 -20.22
C ILE A 247 1.17 1.07 -19.14
N PHE A 248 0.43 -0.04 -19.14
CA PHE A 248 0.56 -1.07 -18.11
C PHE A 248 1.51 -2.19 -18.54
N MET A 249 2.23 -2.71 -17.58
CA MET A 249 3.24 -3.73 -17.76
C MET A 249 2.70 -5.13 -17.48
N THR A 250 3.20 -6.10 -18.23
CA THR A 250 3.12 -7.51 -17.86
C THR A 250 4.06 -7.80 -16.69
N ARG A 251 3.97 -8.98 -16.09
CA ARG A 251 4.87 -9.39 -15.02
C ARG A 251 6.32 -9.45 -15.48
N ASP A 252 6.57 -9.95 -16.70
CA ASP A 252 7.91 -10.02 -17.29
C ASP A 252 8.47 -8.62 -17.54
N ASP A 253 7.66 -7.68 -18.05
CA ASP A 253 8.08 -6.28 -18.20
C ASP A 253 8.47 -5.65 -16.84
N ILE A 254 7.73 -5.99 -15.76
CA ILE A 254 8.05 -5.50 -14.42
C ILE A 254 9.38 -6.07 -13.95
N HIS A 255 9.63 -7.37 -14.13
CA HIS A 255 10.90 -8.00 -13.78
C HIS A 255 12.07 -7.33 -14.49
N ASP A 256 11.96 -7.12 -15.80
CA ASP A 256 12.98 -6.45 -16.61
C ASP A 256 13.20 -5.00 -16.17
N LYS A 257 12.11 -4.27 -15.95
CA LYS A 257 12.13 -2.87 -15.51
C LYS A 257 12.83 -2.69 -14.16
N PHE A 258 12.56 -3.61 -13.21
CA PHE A 258 13.10 -3.57 -11.87
C PHE A 258 14.43 -4.33 -11.68
N ALA A 259 14.99 -4.99 -12.72
CA ALA A 259 16.22 -5.77 -12.61
C ALA A 259 17.40 -4.99 -11.99
N GLY A 260 17.47 -3.67 -12.25
CA GLY A 260 18.52 -2.78 -11.73
C GLY A 260 18.21 -2.05 -10.43
N ILE A 261 17.06 -2.30 -9.77
CA ILE A 261 16.56 -1.52 -8.63
C ILE A 261 17.51 -1.49 -7.43
N ASP A 262 18.36 -2.51 -7.27
CA ASP A 262 19.34 -2.59 -6.18
C ASP A 262 20.33 -1.41 -6.20
N LYS A 263 20.63 -0.83 -7.37
CA LYS A 263 21.49 0.35 -7.48
C LYS A 263 20.84 1.55 -6.81
N LEU A 264 19.54 1.75 -7.06
CA LEU A 264 18.75 2.81 -6.41
C LEU A 264 18.60 2.55 -4.91
N ALA A 265 18.29 1.30 -4.51
CA ALA A 265 18.13 0.92 -3.11
C ALA A 265 19.40 1.07 -2.27
N LYS A 266 20.58 0.92 -2.88
CA LYS A 266 21.88 1.15 -2.22
C LYS A 266 22.18 2.64 -2.02
N ARG A 267 21.76 3.49 -2.95
CA ARG A 267 22.05 4.93 -2.94
C ARG A 267 21.01 5.75 -2.20
N TYR A 268 19.72 5.43 -2.39
CA TYR A 268 18.60 6.21 -1.87
C TYR A 268 17.79 5.43 -0.81
N LYS A 269 17.07 6.16 0.01
CA LYS A 269 16.17 5.57 1.03
C LYS A 269 14.89 5.05 0.37
N LEU A 270 14.89 3.83 -0.17
CA LEU A 270 13.65 3.22 -0.66
C LEU A 270 12.83 2.66 0.50
N ASN A 271 11.55 3.01 0.59
CA ASN A 271 10.63 2.52 1.61
C ASN A 271 10.06 1.12 1.28
N SER A 272 10.27 0.64 0.06
CA SER A 272 9.98 -0.73 -0.32
C SER A 272 10.92 -1.71 0.38
N THR A 273 10.36 -2.82 0.90
CA THR A 273 11.16 -3.83 1.60
C THR A 273 12.12 -4.57 0.66
N PRO A 274 13.30 -5.01 1.12
CA PRO A 274 14.23 -5.79 0.28
C PRO A 274 13.58 -7.06 -0.29
N VAL A 275 12.66 -7.66 0.46
CA VAL A 275 11.93 -8.86 0.06
C VAL A 275 10.94 -8.58 -1.08
N TYR A 276 10.26 -7.44 -1.02
CA TYR A 276 9.40 -6.99 -2.11
C TYR A 276 10.20 -6.57 -3.35
N LEU A 277 11.35 -5.94 -3.18
CA LEU A 277 12.23 -5.62 -4.31
C LEU A 277 12.75 -6.88 -5.01
N ASP A 278 13.09 -7.95 -4.27
CA ASP A 278 13.45 -9.25 -4.87
C ASP A 278 12.27 -9.83 -5.68
N PHE A 279 11.04 -9.68 -5.20
CA PHE A 279 9.84 -10.10 -5.93
C PHE A 279 9.66 -9.31 -7.23
N LEU A 280 9.84 -7.99 -7.20
CA LEU A 280 9.76 -7.16 -8.41
C LEU A 280 10.84 -7.50 -9.45
N LYS A 281 12.01 -8.01 -9.02
CA LYS A 281 13.09 -8.48 -9.92
C LYS A 281 12.88 -9.90 -10.45
N GLY A 282 11.83 -10.61 -10.02
CA GLY A 282 11.63 -12.03 -10.35
C GLY A 282 12.55 -13.00 -9.61
N GLU A 283 13.29 -12.56 -8.59
CA GLU A 283 14.19 -13.41 -7.79
C GLU A 283 13.47 -14.19 -6.69
N ARG A 284 12.18 -13.91 -6.53
CA ARG A 284 11.34 -14.50 -5.47
C ARG A 284 9.87 -14.49 -5.85
N ASP A 285 9.15 -15.50 -5.41
CA ASP A 285 7.68 -15.53 -5.43
C ASP A 285 7.11 -15.10 -4.08
N LEU A 286 6.10 -14.24 -4.12
CA LEU A 286 5.29 -13.85 -2.97
C LEU A 286 3.82 -14.06 -3.29
N PRO A 287 3.02 -14.65 -2.38
CA PRO A 287 1.58 -14.67 -2.54
C PRO A 287 1.01 -13.27 -2.25
N CYS A 288 -0.07 -12.90 -2.92
CA CYS A 288 -0.81 -11.69 -2.59
C CYS A 288 -1.55 -11.86 -1.26
N THR A 289 -1.41 -10.88 -0.35
CA THR A 289 -2.11 -10.81 0.93
C THR A 289 -2.95 -9.54 1.02
N ALA A 290 -3.88 -9.37 0.06
CA ALA A 290 -4.74 -8.20 -0.07
C ALA A 290 -5.49 -7.84 1.23
N TRP A 291 -5.86 -8.85 2.02
CA TRP A 291 -6.46 -8.70 3.34
C TRP A 291 -5.59 -7.95 4.36
N GLY A 292 -4.28 -7.85 4.12
CA GLY A 292 -3.35 -7.08 4.95
C GLY A 292 -3.50 -5.57 4.79
N ASN A 293 -4.08 -5.12 3.66
CA ASN A 293 -4.33 -3.72 3.35
C ASN A 293 -5.82 -3.48 2.99
N PRO A 294 -6.76 -3.72 3.93
CA PRO A 294 -8.17 -3.48 3.70
C PRO A 294 -8.45 -2.01 3.37
N THR A 295 -9.48 -1.79 2.57
CA THR A 295 -9.88 -0.46 2.11
C THR A 295 -11.27 -0.10 2.64
N TYR A 296 -11.42 1.12 3.15
CA TYR A 296 -12.70 1.71 3.51
C TYR A 296 -12.92 3.03 2.77
N ASN A 297 -14.07 3.16 2.13
CA ASN A 297 -14.42 4.33 1.33
C ASN A 297 -15.89 4.74 1.54
N VAL A 298 -16.39 5.70 0.77
CA VAL A 298 -17.77 6.21 0.86
C VAL A 298 -18.86 5.14 0.64
N LYS A 299 -18.51 3.98 0.07
CA LYS A 299 -19.42 2.85 -0.13
C LYS A 299 -19.29 1.78 0.97
N GLY A 300 -18.32 1.91 1.89
CA GLY A 300 -18.03 0.94 2.96
C GLY A 300 -16.73 0.19 2.77
N TRP A 301 -16.61 -1.00 3.37
CA TRP A 301 -15.46 -1.87 3.26
C TRP A 301 -15.38 -2.52 1.89
N LYS A 302 -14.35 -2.17 1.13
CA LYS A 302 -14.16 -2.60 -0.25
C LYS A 302 -13.47 -3.97 -0.31
N GLY A 303 -14.05 -4.91 -1.02
CA GLY A 303 -13.44 -6.23 -1.30
C GLY A 303 -13.24 -6.48 -2.80
N PRO A 304 -12.24 -7.29 -3.17
CA PRO A 304 -11.28 -8.00 -2.31
C PRO A 304 -10.08 -7.15 -1.89
N CYS A 305 -9.74 -6.08 -2.60
CA CYS A 305 -8.53 -5.30 -2.35
C CYS A 305 -8.69 -3.83 -2.75
N TYR A 306 -7.63 -3.07 -2.52
CA TYR A 306 -7.55 -1.67 -2.92
C TYR A 306 -7.79 -1.45 -4.43
N LEU A 307 -7.36 -2.39 -5.28
CA LEU A 307 -7.33 -2.25 -6.75
C LEU A 307 -8.60 -2.78 -7.43
N ILE A 308 -9.19 -3.83 -6.91
CA ILE A 308 -10.38 -4.51 -7.46
C ILE A 308 -11.58 -4.23 -6.59
N THR A 309 -12.74 -3.94 -7.23
CA THR A 309 -14.01 -3.67 -6.54
C THR A 309 -15.07 -4.67 -6.99
N ASP A 310 -15.25 -5.77 -6.24
CA ASP A 310 -16.29 -6.74 -6.51
C ASP A 310 -17.47 -6.61 -5.53
N ALA A 311 -17.20 -6.11 -4.32
CA ALA A 311 -18.21 -5.92 -3.30
C ALA A 311 -17.84 -4.75 -2.36
N HIS A 312 -18.87 -4.25 -1.67
CA HIS A 312 -18.73 -3.40 -0.50
C HIS A 312 -19.49 -4.04 0.66
N TYR A 313 -18.86 -4.08 1.83
CA TYR A 313 -19.39 -4.64 3.04
C TYR A 313 -19.66 -3.55 4.08
N ARG A 314 -20.59 -3.79 4.99
CA ARG A 314 -20.95 -2.82 6.04
C ARG A 314 -19.94 -2.80 7.18
N THR A 315 -19.38 -3.96 7.51
CA THR A 315 -18.43 -4.13 8.62
C THR A 315 -17.12 -4.74 8.15
N PHE A 316 -16.05 -4.47 8.90
CA PHE A 316 -14.75 -5.09 8.66
C PHE A 316 -14.81 -6.63 8.81
N GLU A 317 -15.61 -7.12 9.76
CA GLU A 317 -15.85 -8.54 9.93
C GLU A 317 -16.48 -9.16 8.68
N GLU A 318 -17.50 -8.52 8.08
CA GLU A 318 -18.09 -8.99 6.83
C GLU A 318 -17.08 -9.05 5.70
N LEU A 319 -16.23 -8.02 5.52
CA LEU A 319 -15.13 -8.04 4.55
C LEU A 319 -14.24 -9.27 4.76
N MET A 320 -13.82 -9.50 5.99
CA MET A 320 -12.86 -10.58 6.31
C MET A 320 -13.45 -11.98 6.19
N THR A 321 -14.76 -12.14 6.45
CA THR A 321 -15.42 -13.44 6.48
C THR A 321 -16.15 -13.82 5.20
N ARG A 322 -16.66 -12.83 4.43
CA ARG A 322 -17.46 -13.09 3.22
C ARG A 322 -16.63 -13.02 1.93
N THR A 323 -15.45 -12.39 1.96
CA THR A 323 -14.56 -12.38 0.78
C THR A 323 -13.93 -13.76 0.61
N ASP A 324 -14.13 -14.36 -0.55
CA ASP A 324 -13.41 -15.58 -0.94
C ASP A 324 -11.98 -15.21 -1.38
N TRP A 325 -11.10 -15.09 -0.39
CA TRP A 325 -9.72 -14.65 -0.59
C TRP A 325 -8.90 -15.58 -1.50
N GLU A 326 -9.29 -16.85 -1.60
CA GLU A 326 -8.58 -17.86 -2.41
C GLU A 326 -8.91 -17.73 -3.90
N SER A 327 -10.00 -17.06 -4.25
CA SER A 327 -10.39 -16.78 -5.64
C SER A 327 -9.56 -15.68 -6.29
N TYR A 328 -8.73 -14.97 -5.52
CA TYR A 328 -7.93 -13.85 -6.01
C TYR A 328 -6.43 -14.16 -5.98
N GLY A 329 -5.68 -13.36 -6.72
CA GLY A 329 -4.24 -13.51 -6.87
C GLY A 329 -3.87 -14.12 -8.22
N GLU A 330 -2.58 -14.15 -8.49
CA GLU A 330 -2.00 -14.71 -9.72
C GLU A 330 -2.47 -16.16 -9.93
N GLY A 331 -2.91 -16.46 -11.16
CA GLY A 331 -3.41 -17.77 -11.57
C GLY A 331 -4.80 -18.13 -11.04
N ASN A 332 -5.47 -17.24 -10.26
CA ASN A 332 -6.84 -17.45 -9.78
C ASN A 332 -7.81 -16.43 -10.39
N ASP A 333 -7.40 -15.16 -10.52
CA ASP A 333 -8.20 -14.11 -11.13
C ASP A 333 -7.39 -13.44 -12.25
N PRO A 334 -7.93 -13.36 -13.49
CA PRO A 334 -7.23 -12.73 -14.62
C PRO A 334 -6.80 -11.28 -14.38
N ARG A 335 -7.53 -10.55 -13.53
CA ARG A 335 -7.19 -9.17 -13.14
C ARG A 335 -5.95 -9.09 -12.26
N CYS A 336 -5.57 -10.20 -11.64
CA CYS A 336 -4.41 -10.32 -10.78
C CYS A 336 -3.15 -10.84 -11.50
N GLU A 337 -3.27 -11.31 -12.75
CA GLU A 337 -2.20 -11.99 -13.49
C GLU A 337 -0.90 -11.19 -13.55
N HIS A 338 -1.01 -9.89 -13.84
CA HIS A 338 0.12 -8.99 -13.94
C HIS A 338 0.28 -8.05 -12.72
N CYS A 339 -0.55 -8.23 -11.69
CA CYS A 339 -0.49 -7.38 -10.51
C CYS A 339 0.74 -7.72 -9.65
N MET A 340 1.60 -6.73 -9.44
CA MET A 340 2.73 -6.79 -8.52
C MET A 340 2.77 -5.57 -7.57
N VAL A 341 1.61 -4.94 -7.33
CA VAL A 341 1.50 -3.69 -6.57
C VAL A 341 1.77 -3.92 -5.08
N HIS A 342 2.48 -2.99 -4.47
CA HIS A 342 2.93 -3.05 -3.07
C HIS A 342 1.81 -3.35 -2.06
N CYS A 343 0.58 -2.86 -2.29
CA CYS A 343 -0.53 -3.06 -1.36
C CYS A 343 -0.92 -4.54 -1.15
N GLY A 344 -0.61 -5.42 -2.11
CA GLY A 344 -0.83 -6.86 -1.97
C GLY A 344 0.39 -7.63 -1.50
N TYR A 345 1.60 -7.16 -1.80
CA TYR A 345 2.83 -7.94 -1.63
C TYR A 345 3.77 -7.45 -0.52
N GLU A 346 3.74 -6.15 -0.17
CA GLU A 346 4.47 -5.66 1.00
C GLU A 346 3.96 -6.27 2.32
N PRO A 347 2.65 -6.50 2.53
CA PRO A 347 2.21 -7.25 3.69
C PRO A 347 2.76 -8.67 3.74
N SER A 348 2.86 -9.36 2.61
CA SER A 348 3.48 -10.71 2.53
C SER A 348 4.94 -10.69 2.95
N ALA A 349 5.69 -9.68 2.46
CA ALA A 349 7.09 -9.49 2.84
C ALA A 349 7.22 -9.18 4.35
N ALA A 350 6.41 -8.26 4.88
CA ALA A 350 6.41 -7.89 6.30
C ALA A 350 6.01 -9.05 7.22
N LEU A 351 5.09 -9.90 6.76
CA LEU A 351 4.66 -11.09 7.50
C LEU A 351 5.65 -12.25 7.40
N GLY A 352 6.68 -12.15 6.55
CA GLY A 352 7.66 -13.21 6.33
C GLY A 352 7.04 -14.45 5.68
N ILE A 353 6.01 -14.27 4.85
CA ILE A 353 5.40 -15.36 4.08
C ILE A 353 6.38 -15.79 3.00
N ASN A 354 6.64 -17.09 2.87
CA ASN A 354 7.72 -17.65 2.04
C ASN A 354 9.12 -17.11 2.39
N GLY A 355 9.29 -16.61 3.63
CA GLY A 355 10.53 -16.00 4.10
C GLY A 355 11.66 -17.00 4.30
N LYS A 356 12.90 -16.56 3.99
CA LYS A 356 14.14 -17.24 4.36
C LYS A 356 14.64 -16.69 5.70
N LEU A 357 15.40 -17.45 6.46
CA LEU A 357 15.99 -16.97 7.72
C LEU A 357 16.86 -15.72 7.51
N SER A 358 17.53 -15.59 6.37
CA SER A 358 18.30 -14.42 5.97
C SER A 358 17.47 -13.15 5.81
N ASP A 359 16.17 -13.26 5.53
CA ASP A 359 15.31 -12.11 5.30
C ASP A 359 15.14 -11.27 6.58
N GLY A 360 15.10 -11.92 7.74
CA GLY A 360 15.06 -11.21 9.03
C GLY A 360 16.25 -10.27 9.22
N PHE A 361 17.45 -10.70 8.86
CA PHE A 361 18.65 -9.87 8.92
C PHE A 361 18.63 -8.74 7.88
N ARG A 362 18.21 -9.02 6.64
CA ARG A 362 18.07 -8.02 5.58
C ARG A 362 17.03 -6.95 5.94
N MET A 363 15.90 -7.35 6.50
CA MET A 363 14.86 -6.45 6.98
C MET A 363 15.35 -5.58 8.13
N LEU A 364 16.09 -6.15 9.09
CA LEU A 364 16.69 -5.39 10.18
C LEU A 364 17.70 -4.37 9.66
N GLU A 365 18.62 -4.77 8.79
CA GLU A 365 19.59 -3.86 8.16
C GLU A 365 18.88 -2.73 7.39
N TRP A 366 17.83 -3.07 6.63
CA TRP A 366 17.05 -2.10 5.87
C TRP A 366 16.36 -1.05 6.77
N VAL A 367 15.85 -1.47 7.93
CA VAL A 367 15.26 -0.55 8.92
C VAL A 367 16.31 0.38 9.55
N LEU A 368 17.51 -0.14 9.82
CA LEU A 368 18.58 0.59 10.51
C LEU A 368 19.31 1.59 9.61
N ARG A 369 19.30 1.40 8.30
CA ARG A 369 19.82 2.35 7.31
C ARG A 369 18.91 3.57 7.15
#